data_a5a13c5acff49d79dca13ce6931dccc5
#
_entry.id   a5a13c5acff49d79dca13ce6931dccc5
#
_cell.length_a   1.000
_cell.length_b   1.000
_cell.length_c   1.000
_cell.angle_alpha   90.00
_cell.angle_beta   90.00
_cell.angle_gamma   90.00
#
_symmetry.space_group_name_H-M   'P 1'
#
loop_
_entity.id
_entity.type
_entity.pdbx_description
1 polymer ?
#
loop_
_entity_poly.entity_id
_entity_poly.type
_entity_poly.pdbx_seq_one_letter_code
_entity_poly.pdbx_strand_id
1 'polypeptide(L)'
;ADKTVGIIMHQKTSHLQTALFNNVLGLTPGTTGTSILESGKEQLSNLYPHVEQIDKEKVLEVSKNNTDFEIRTNKNTYQSKIVVIAVGYTNLMTIKGLDQYIEPHPRAAIEKDRIWLKNTDHLVEKNLYVAGTLAGWRSQFAIASGSGAQVATDILTLWNNGKHAKVHDKIEVKNT
;
A
#
# COMPACT_ATOMS: atom_id res chain seq x y z
N ALA A 1 -2.61 19.73 -7.96
CA ALA A 1 -3.78 19.17 -8.57
C ALA A 1 -4.54 18.27 -7.60
N ASP A 2 -5.65 18.58 -7.36
CA ASP A 2 -6.88 18.26 -6.70
C ASP A 2 -7.30 16.78 -6.64
N LYS A 3 -6.41 15.89 -6.18
CA LYS A 3 -6.79 14.51 -5.91
C LYS A 3 -6.94 14.32 -4.40
N THR A 4 -8.12 13.90 -3.97
CA THR A 4 -8.33 13.47 -2.60
C THR A 4 -7.76 12.07 -2.43
N VAL A 5 -6.95 11.87 -1.40
CA VAL A 5 -6.34 10.59 -1.06
C VAL A 5 -6.68 10.27 0.39
N GLY A 6 -7.19 9.06 0.63
CA GLY A 6 -7.43 8.53 1.97
C GLY A 6 -6.63 7.26 2.21
N ILE A 7 -6.17 7.07 3.43
CA ILE A 7 -5.52 5.83 3.89
C ILE A 7 -6.32 5.30 5.06
N ILE A 8 -6.93 4.12 4.89
CA ILE A 8 -7.65 3.43 5.96
C ILE A 8 -6.68 2.50 6.68
N MET A 9 -6.45 2.77 7.96
CA MET A 9 -5.50 2.04 8.79
C MET A 9 -6.20 1.33 9.94
N HIS A 10 -6.16 -0.01 9.91
CA HIS A 10 -6.61 -0.84 11.01
C HIS A 10 -5.59 -1.95 11.25
N GLN A 11 -4.50 -1.62 11.91
CA GLN A 11 -3.45 -2.57 12.13
C GLN A 11 -3.27 -2.82 13.63
N LYS A 12 -3.78 -3.95 14.10
CA LYS A 12 -3.54 -4.40 15.48
C LYS A 12 -2.17 -5.05 15.63
N THR A 13 -1.76 -5.84 14.64
CA THR A 13 -0.47 -6.53 14.62
C THR A 13 0.11 -6.50 13.22
N SER A 14 1.35 -6.05 13.10
CA SER A 14 2.13 -6.10 11.87
C SER A 14 3.44 -6.84 12.13
N HIS A 15 3.90 -7.64 11.19
CA HIS A 15 5.25 -8.19 11.24
C HIS A 15 6.32 -7.09 11.33
N LEU A 16 5.99 -5.88 10.85
CA LEU A 16 6.87 -4.74 10.95
C LEU A 16 7.09 -4.30 12.40
N GLN A 17 6.08 -4.41 13.28
CA GLN A 17 6.20 -4.00 14.69
C GLN A 17 7.27 -4.77 15.46
N THR A 18 7.58 -5.99 15.07
CA THR A 18 8.63 -6.82 15.69
C THR A 18 9.93 -6.83 14.87
N ALA A 19 10.01 -6.05 13.80
CA ALA A 19 11.18 -6.04 12.95
C ALA A 19 12.30 -5.14 13.52
N LEU A 20 13.54 -5.60 13.32
CA LEU A 20 14.76 -4.84 13.59
C LEU A 20 15.59 -4.81 12.30
N PHE A 21 15.94 -3.62 11.86
CA PHE A 21 16.63 -3.42 10.59
C PHE A 21 18.10 -3.10 10.80
N ASN A 22 18.94 -4.06 10.41
CA ASN A 22 20.39 -3.92 10.39
C ASN A 22 20.97 -4.02 8.96
N ASN A 23 20.15 -4.43 8.00
CA ASN A 23 20.57 -4.79 6.65
C ASN A 23 19.82 -4.03 5.54
N VAL A 24 19.18 -2.91 5.88
CA VAL A 24 18.53 -2.02 4.90
C VAL A 24 19.43 -0.82 4.67
N LEU A 25 20.01 -0.76 3.49
CA LEU A 25 20.87 0.38 3.11
C LEU A 25 20.05 1.69 3.13
N GLY A 26 20.57 2.70 3.82
CA GLY A 26 19.90 3.98 4.01
C GLY A 26 19.13 4.11 5.33
N LEU A 27 18.90 3.02 6.06
CA LEU A 27 18.44 3.07 7.45
C LEU A 27 19.61 2.95 8.43
N THR A 28 19.54 3.66 9.54
CA THR A 28 20.49 3.48 10.64
C THR A 28 20.35 2.04 11.18
N PRO A 29 21.44 1.27 11.31
CA PRO A 29 21.38 -0.05 11.93
C PRO A 29 20.74 0.01 13.32
N GLY A 30 19.84 -0.94 13.62
CA GLY A 30 19.05 -0.92 14.85
C GLY A 30 17.71 -0.18 14.73
N THR A 31 17.37 0.38 13.57
CA THR A 31 16.04 0.97 13.33
C THR A 31 14.97 -0.10 13.55
N THR A 32 13.96 0.21 14.38
CA THR A 32 12.85 -0.69 14.63
C THR A 32 11.70 -0.44 13.67
N GLY A 33 10.92 -1.48 13.37
CA GLY A 33 9.74 -1.31 12.55
C GLY A 33 8.66 -0.44 13.21
N THR A 34 8.59 -0.43 14.55
CA THR A 34 7.71 0.48 15.30
C THR A 34 8.07 1.93 15.03
N SER A 35 9.36 2.30 15.10
CA SER A 35 9.78 3.66 14.81
C SER A 35 9.48 4.09 13.37
N ILE A 36 9.58 3.17 12.41
CA ILE A 36 9.21 3.45 11.00
C ILE A 36 7.71 3.73 10.87
N LEU A 37 6.86 2.94 11.55
CA LEU A 37 5.42 3.14 11.50
C LEU A 37 5.00 4.48 12.13
N GLU A 38 5.59 4.84 13.26
CA GLU A 38 5.32 6.10 13.96
C GLU A 38 5.80 7.31 13.14
N SER A 39 7.08 7.29 12.74
CA SER A 39 7.67 8.36 11.93
C SER A 39 6.97 8.51 10.57
N GLY A 40 6.54 7.41 9.96
CA GLY A 40 5.81 7.44 8.68
C GLY A 40 4.47 8.15 8.78
N LYS A 41 3.72 7.92 9.86
CA LYS A 41 2.45 8.65 10.11
C LYS A 41 2.69 10.14 10.32
N GLU A 42 3.68 10.48 11.13
CA GLU A 42 4.06 11.87 11.40
C GLU A 42 4.55 12.58 10.13
N GLN A 43 5.42 11.93 9.37
CA GLN A 43 5.92 12.45 8.09
C GLN A 43 4.77 12.72 7.11
N LEU A 44 3.82 11.79 7.01
CA LEU A 44 2.66 11.93 6.15
C LEU A 44 1.80 13.14 6.57
N SER A 45 1.55 13.31 7.87
CA SER A 45 0.79 14.45 8.40
C SER A 45 1.49 15.79 8.14
N ASN A 46 2.81 15.82 8.31
CA ASN A 46 3.58 17.05 8.21
C ASN A 46 3.82 17.51 6.77
N LEU A 47 4.13 16.55 5.87
CA LEU A 47 4.47 16.87 4.47
C LEU A 47 3.26 16.84 3.54
N TYR A 48 2.25 16.04 3.87
CA TYR A 48 1.09 15.79 3.00
C TYR A 48 -0.23 15.89 3.77
N PRO A 49 -0.54 17.04 4.40
CA PRO A 49 -1.72 17.19 5.27
C PRO A 49 -3.06 17.03 4.52
N HIS A 50 -3.03 17.04 3.19
CA HIS A 50 -4.19 16.76 2.34
C HIS A 50 -4.53 15.27 2.20
N VAL A 51 -3.67 14.39 2.71
CA VAL A 51 -3.92 12.94 2.77
C VAL A 51 -4.67 12.61 4.04
N GLU A 52 -5.90 12.16 3.91
CA GLU A 52 -6.73 11.77 5.04
C GLU A 52 -6.26 10.46 5.64
N GLN A 53 -5.85 10.47 6.90
CA GLN A 53 -5.48 9.27 7.66
C GLN A 53 -6.66 8.79 8.50
N ILE A 54 -7.31 7.71 8.06
CA ILE A 54 -8.51 7.14 8.70
C ILE A 54 -8.06 6.02 9.64
N ASP A 55 -7.97 6.34 10.91
CA ASP A 55 -7.54 5.41 11.96
C ASP A 55 -8.69 4.58 12.54
N LYS A 56 -8.38 3.37 12.99
CA LYS A 56 -9.28 2.48 13.75
C LYS A 56 -10.54 2.07 12.97
N GLU A 57 -10.44 2.05 11.65
CA GLU A 57 -11.47 1.48 10.78
C GLU A 57 -10.96 0.24 10.08
N LYS A 58 -11.74 -0.84 10.13
CA LYS A 58 -11.45 -2.09 9.45
C LYS A 58 -12.26 -2.16 8.17
N VAL A 59 -11.59 -2.28 7.03
CA VAL A 59 -12.25 -2.57 5.75
C VAL A 59 -12.85 -3.97 5.81
N LEU A 60 -14.13 -4.07 5.49
CA LEU A 60 -14.92 -5.31 5.46
C LEU A 60 -15.20 -5.77 4.03
N GLU A 61 -15.32 -4.81 3.11
CA GLU A 61 -15.71 -5.10 1.74
C GLU A 61 -15.16 -4.03 0.80
N VAL A 62 -14.75 -4.47 -0.39
CA VAL A 62 -14.45 -3.62 -1.54
C VAL A 62 -15.30 -4.14 -2.69
N SER A 63 -16.23 -3.35 -3.15
CA SER A 63 -17.10 -3.69 -4.28
C SER A 63 -16.98 -2.67 -5.40
N LYS A 64 -17.11 -3.13 -6.63
CA LYS A 64 -17.08 -2.27 -7.80
C LYS A 64 -18.50 -1.85 -8.16
N ASN A 65 -18.73 -0.55 -8.30
CA ASN A 65 -19.98 0.01 -8.74
C ASN A 65 -19.76 0.79 -10.04
N ASN A 66 -20.03 0.15 -11.18
CA ASN A 66 -19.74 0.69 -12.52
C ASN A 66 -18.26 1.01 -12.73
N THR A 67 -17.86 2.28 -12.59
CA THR A 67 -16.50 2.77 -12.79
C THR A 67 -15.73 3.00 -11.49
N ASP A 68 -16.44 3.07 -10.38
CA ASP A 68 -15.91 3.46 -9.07
C ASP A 68 -15.97 2.26 -8.10
N PHE A 69 -15.27 2.37 -6.99
CA PHE A 69 -15.29 1.39 -5.91
C PHE A 69 -16.03 1.94 -4.71
N GLU A 70 -16.80 1.09 -4.08
CA GLU A 70 -17.32 1.30 -2.74
C GLU A 70 -16.48 0.52 -1.74
N ILE A 71 -15.98 1.20 -0.73
CA ILE A 71 -15.19 0.62 0.34
C ILE A 71 -16.00 0.72 1.63
N ARG A 72 -16.51 -0.42 2.11
CA ARG A 72 -17.26 -0.51 3.35
C ARG A 72 -16.35 -0.92 4.49
N THR A 73 -16.35 -0.12 5.53
CA THR A 73 -15.64 -0.41 6.79
C THR A 73 -16.64 -0.83 7.88
N ASN A 74 -16.13 -1.09 9.08
CA ASN A 74 -16.96 -1.33 10.26
C ASN A 74 -17.63 -0.05 10.79
N LYS A 75 -17.38 1.13 10.21
CA LYS A 75 -17.95 2.40 10.68
C LYS A 75 -18.59 3.21 9.55
N ASN A 76 -17.94 3.26 8.39
CA ASN A 76 -18.30 4.15 7.29
C ASN A 76 -18.30 3.43 5.95
N THR A 77 -18.78 4.11 4.93
CA THR A 77 -18.67 3.72 3.53
C THR A 77 -18.04 4.86 2.75
N TYR A 78 -17.05 4.53 1.93
CA TYR A 78 -16.29 5.48 1.11
C TYR A 78 -16.44 5.14 -0.36
N GLN A 79 -16.32 6.14 -1.22
CA GLN A 79 -16.28 5.97 -2.67
C GLN A 79 -14.91 6.36 -3.19
N SER A 80 -14.36 5.58 -4.10
CA SER A 80 -13.06 5.86 -4.71
C SER A 80 -12.99 5.44 -6.16
N LYS A 81 -12.27 6.20 -6.97
CA LYS A 81 -11.98 5.84 -8.37
C LYS A 81 -10.85 4.84 -8.52
N ILE A 82 -9.93 4.82 -7.56
CA ILE A 82 -8.77 3.93 -7.55
C ILE A 82 -8.61 3.39 -6.14
N VAL A 83 -8.37 2.09 -6.02
CA VAL A 83 -8.10 1.43 -4.74
C VAL A 83 -6.76 0.73 -4.79
N VAL A 84 -5.97 0.87 -3.73
CA VAL A 84 -4.71 0.14 -3.52
C VAL A 84 -4.85 -0.72 -2.28
N ILE A 85 -4.72 -2.03 -2.43
CA ILE A 85 -4.73 -2.98 -1.32
C ILE A 85 -3.28 -3.19 -0.86
N ALA A 86 -2.96 -2.71 0.33
CA ALA A 86 -1.60 -2.77 0.90
C ALA A 86 -1.57 -3.46 2.27
N VAL A 87 -2.35 -4.51 2.43
CA VAL A 87 -2.40 -5.33 3.65
C VAL A 87 -1.42 -6.51 3.59
N GLY A 88 -1.20 -7.17 4.72
CA GLY A 88 -0.32 -8.33 4.80
C GLY A 88 -0.86 -9.56 4.04
N TYR A 89 0.00 -10.50 3.76
CA TYR A 89 -0.22 -11.70 2.93
C TYR A 89 -0.62 -12.96 3.75
N THR A 90 -1.38 -12.78 4.79
CA THR A 90 -1.86 -13.89 5.61
C THR A 90 -3.21 -14.41 5.09
N ASN A 91 -3.50 -15.69 5.29
CA ASN A 91 -4.79 -16.30 5.01
C ASN A 91 -5.96 -15.71 5.84
N LEU A 92 -5.65 -14.82 6.80
CA LEU A 92 -6.64 -14.09 7.60
C LEU A 92 -7.23 -12.87 6.91
N MET A 93 -6.87 -12.58 5.67
CA MET A 93 -7.50 -11.52 4.90
C MET A 93 -8.94 -11.89 4.59
N THR A 94 -9.88 -11.05 5.07
CA THR A 94 -11.32 -11.29 4.97
C THR A 94 -12.06 -10.08 4.39
N ILE A 95 -11.49 -9.45 3.39
CA ILE A 95 -12.12 -8.32 2.70
C ILE A 95 -12.99 -8.91 1.59
N LYS A 96 -14.31 -8.85 1.75
CA LYS A 96 -15.26 -9.32 0.74
C LYS A 96 -15.07 -8.58 -0.58
N GLY A 97 -15.36 -9.26 -1.69
CA GLY A 97 -15.19 -8.72 -3.04
C GLY A 97 -13.77 -8.88 -3.60
N LEU A 98 -12.80 -9.28 -2.77
CA LEU A 98 -11.45 -9.61 -3.21
C LEU A 98 -11.20 -11.11 -3.31
N ASP A 99 -12.14 -11.94 -2.85
CA ASP A 99 -12.02 -13.40 -2.75
C ASP A 99 -11.65 -14.05 -4.09
N GLN A 100 -12.20 -13.55 -5.19
CA GLN A 100 -11.99 -14.05 -6.54
C GLN A 100 -10.54 -13.88 -7.07
N TYR A 101 -9.75 -13.01 -6.42
CA TYR A 101 -8.36 -12.74 -6.79
C TYR A 101 -7.35 -13.44 -5.89
N ILE A 102 -7.82 -14.13 -4.83
CA ILE A 102 -6.95 -14.79 -3.86
C ILE A 102 -6.41 -16.08 -4.44
N GLU A 103 -5.10 -16.23 -4.43
CA GLU A 103 -4.38 -17.45 -4.79
C GLU A 103 -3.26 -17.74 -3.76
N PRO A 104 -2.73 -18.97 -3.70
CA PRO A 104 -1.55 -19.29 -2.90
C PRO A 104 -0.35 -18.45 -3.31
N HIS A 105 0.38 -17.91 -2.32
CA HIS A 105 1.47 -16.99 -2.57
C HIS A 105 2.63 -17.63 -3.36
N PRO A 106 3.05 -17.08 -4.51
CA PRO A 106 3.96 -17.75 -5.45
C PRO A 106 5.40 -17.91 -4.95
N ARG A 107 5.78 -17.20 -3.88
CA ARG A 107 7.14 -17.18 -3.34
C ARG A 107 7.22 -17.53 -1.85
N ALA A 108 6.12 -17.85 -1.21
CA ALA A 108 6.11 -18.34 0.16
C ALA A 108 6.22 -19.87 0.18
N ALA A 109 6.75 -20.41 1.25
CA ALA A 109 6.72 -21.84 1.49
C ALA A 109 5.26 -22.28 1.73
N ILE A 110 4.88 -23.44 1.15
CA ILE A 110 3.50 -23.92 1.14
C ILE A 110 2.95 -24.08 2.56
N GLU A 111 3.76 -24.58 3.48
CA GLU A 111 3.40 -24.78 4.89
C GLU A 111 3.09 -23.49 5.66
N LYS A 112 3.44 -22.33 5.10
CA LYS A 112 3.15 -21.03 5.70
C LYS A 112 1.75 -20.52 5.37
N ASP A 113 1.04 -21.19 4.47
CA ASP A 113 -0.32 -20.83 4.06
C ASP A 113 -0.49 -19.33 3.80
N ARG A 114 0.38 -18.78 2.93
CA ARG A 114 0.35 -17.37 2.55
C ARG A 114 -0.43 -17.21 1.26
N ILE A 115 -1.09 -16.08 1.14
CA ILE A 115 -1.89 -15.72 -0.02
C ILE A 115 -1.29 -14.52 -0.76
N TRP A 116 -1.69 -14.33 -1.97
CA TRP A 116 -1.53 -13.10 -2.73
C TRP A 116 -2.83 -12.76 -3.46
N LEU A 117 -2.96 -11.52 -3.91
CA LEU A 117 -3.96 -11.14 -4.90
C LEU A 117 -3.35 -11.29 -6.28
N LYS A 118 -3.94 -12.14 -7.11
CA LYS A 118 -3.53 -12.32 -8.51
C LYS A 118 -3.50 -10.96 -9.20
N ASN A 119 -2.37 -10.62 -9.78
CA ASN A 119 -2.15 -9.34 -10.44
C ASN A 119 -1.11 -9.46 -11.56
N THR A 120 -1.09 -8.48 -12.44
CA THR A 120 -0.01 -8.26 -13.41
C THR A 120 0.60 -6.90 -13.11
N ASP A 121 1.87 -6.88 -12.73
CA ASP A 121 2.60 -5.65 -12.37
C ASP A 121 1.80 -4.76 -11.41
N HIS A 122 1.33 -5.36 -10.31
CA HIS A 122 0.51 -4.71 -9.28
C HIS A 122 -0.96 -4.42 -9.67
N LEU A 123 -1.33 -4.53 -10.93
CA LEU A 123 -2.72 -4.32 -11.38
C LEU A 123 -3.53 -5.61 -11.21
N VAL A 124 -4.50 -5.60 -10.30
CA VAL A 124 -5.44 -6.70 -10.06
C VAL A 124 -6.56 -6.68 -11.11
N GLU A 125 -7.20 -5.53 -11.26
CA GLU A 125 -8.12 -5.20 -12.34
C GLU A 125 -8.09 -3.68 -12.57
N LYS A 126 -8.81 -3.19 -13.58
CA LYS A 126 -8.84 -1.76 -13.90
C LYS A 126 -9.12 -0.92 -12.65
N ASN A 127 -8.16 -0.07 -12.26
CA ASN A 127 -8.19 0.84 -11.11
C ASN A 127 -8.12 0.15 -9.73
N LEU A 128 -7.93 -1.16 -9.66
CA LEU A 128 -7.65 -1.90 -8.43
C LEU A 128 -6.21 -2.40 -8.45
N TYR A 129 -5.43 -1.92 -7.51
CA TYR A 129 -4.01 -2.26 -7.36
C TYR A 129 -3.74 -3.00 -6.06
N VAL A 130 -2.64 -3.70 -6.01
CA VAL A 130 -2.13 -4.35 -4.81
C VAL A 130 -0.65 -4.02 -4.62
N ALA A 131 -0.22 -3.76 -3.39
CA ALA A 131 1.16 -3.42 -3.07
C ALA A 131 1.71 -4.30 -1.93
N GLY A 132 3.04 -4.36 -1.85
CA GLY A 132 3.76 -5.08 -0.81
C GLY A 132 3.73 -6.59 -0.99
N THR A 133 3.71 -7.31 0.12
CA THR A 133 3.77 -8.77 0.12
C THR A 133 2.54 -9.43 -0.49
N LEU A 134 1.39 -8.81 -0.36
CA LEU A 134 0.15 -9.30 -0.95
C LEU A 134 0.16 -9.25 -2.48
N ALA A 135 1.04 -8.45 -3.09
CA ALA A 135 1.29 -8.44 -4.54
C ALA A 135 2.14 -9.62 -5.04
N GLY A 136 2.49 -10.58 -4.16
CA GLY A 136 3.31 -11.73 -4.50
C GLY A 136 4.81 -11.51 -4.32
N TRP A 137 5.24 -10.40 -3.70
CA TRP A 137 6.65 -10.09 -3.46
C TRP A 137 7.14 -10.62 -2.10
N ARG A 138 8.46 -10.65 -1.94
CA ARG A 138 9.08 -11.04 -0.67
C ARG A 138 8.90 -9.97 0.39
N SER A 139 8.94 -10.38 1.66
CA SER A 139 8.63 -9.52 2.82
C SER A 139 9.77 -8.61 3.29
N GLN A 140 10.87 -8.46 2.53
CA GLN A 140 11.90 -7.48 2.86
C GLN A 140 11.35 -6.06 2.76
N PHE A 141 11.72 -5.21 3.71
CA PHE A 141 11.28 -3.83 3.79
C PHE A 141 11.48 -3.05 2.48
N ALA A 142 12.68 -3.11 1.92
CA ALA A 142 13.00 -2.41 0.66
C ALA A 142 12.14 -2.90 -0.52
N ILE A 143 11.80 -4.19 -0.58
CA ILE A 143 10.95 -4.75 -1.64
C ILE A 143 9.51 -4.28 -1.43
N ALA A 144 8.99 -4.36 -0.21
CA ALA A 144 7.61 -4.00 0.07
C ALA A 144 7.36 -2.48 -0.11
N SER A 145 8.29 -1.64 0.35
CA SER A 145 8.21 -0.19 0.14
C SER A 145 8.40 0.20 -1.33
N GLY A 146 9.34 -0.44 -2.03
CA GLY A 146 9.52 -0.26 -3.47
C GLY A 146 8.28 -0.63 -4.29
N SER A 147 7.59 -1.69 -3.90
CA SER A 147 6.30 -2.08 -4.48
C SER A 147 5.24 -0.97 -4.35
N GLY A 148 5.16 -0.32 -3.19
CA GLY A 148 4.27 0.82 -2.99
C GLY A 148 4.64 2.03 -3.86
N ALA A 149 5.93 2.32 -3.98
CA ALA A 149 6.43 3.39 -4.85
C ALA A 149 6.13 3.11 -6.33
N GLN A 150 6.25 1.86 -6.78
CA GLN A 150 5.89 1.44 -8.14
C GLN A 150 4.40 1.74 -8.41
N VAL A 151 3.50 1.25 -7.56
CA VAL A 151 2.06 1.49 -7.71
C VAL A 151 1.73 2.98 -7.73
N ALA A 152 2.36 3.78 -6.85
CA ALA A 152 2.15 5.22 -6.84
C ALA A 152 2.58 5.87 -8.16
N THR A 153 3.71 5.45 -8.74
CA THR A 153 4.21 5.95 -10.02
C THR A 153 3.30 5.57 -11.18
N ASP A 154 2.75 4.35 -11.16
CA ASP A 154 1.80 3.88 -12.18
C ASP A 154 0.49 4.68 -12.13
N ILE A 155 -0.04 4.94 -10.93
CA ILE A 155 -1.24 5.78 -10.75
C ILE A 155 -0.98 7.22 -11.21
N LEU A 156 0.18 7.78 -10.87
CA LEU A 156 0.55 9.14 -11.33
C LEU A 156 0.69 9.19 -12.85
N THR A 157 1.25 8.17 -13.47
CA THR A 157 1.34 8.03 -14.92
C THR A 157 -0.06 7.94 -15.55
N LEU A 158 -0.98 7.17 -14.94
CA LEU A 158 -2.38 7.12 -15.37
C LEU A 158 -3.03 8.51 -15.30
N TRP A 159 -2.85 9.24 -14.23
CA TRP A 159 -3.39 10.60 -14.06
C TRP A 159 -2.73 11.62 -14.99
N ASN A 160 -1.54 11.34 -15.48
CA ASN A 160 -0.82 12.14 -16.48
C ASN A 160 -1.12 11.70 -17.94
N ASN A 161 -2.30 11.09 -18.17
CA ASN A 161 -2.74 10.60 -19.47
C ASN A 161 -1.77 9.59 -20.12
N GLY A 162 -1.17 8.72 -19.32
CA GLY A 162 -0.22 7.70 -19.76
C GLY A 162 1.20 8.21 -19.98
N LYS A 163 1.46 9.51 -19.80
CA LYS A 163 2.82 10.05 -19.87
C LYS A 163 3.56 9.78 -18.56
N HIS A 164 4.81 9.33 -18.67
CA HIS A 164 5.64 9.04 -17.52
C HIS A 164 5.66 10.19 -16.50
N ALA A 165 5.32 9.87 -15.27
CA ALA A 165 5.35 10.81 -14.16
C ALA A 165 6.73 10.74 -13.48
N LYS A 166 7.43 11.88 -13.39
CA LYS A 166 8.67 12.00 -12.63
C LYS A 166 8.33 12.35 -11.18
N VAL A 167 8.78 11.53 -10.24
CA VAL A 167 8.53 11.69 -8.79
C VAL A 167 9.85 11.80 -8.03
N HIS A 168 10.73 12.68 -8.48
CA HIS A 168 12.01 12.91 -7.83
C HIS A 168 12.13 14.37 -7.42
N ASP A 169 12.28 14.60 -6.15
CA ASP A 169 12.73 15.89 -5.64
C ASP A 169 14.19 16.08 -5.99
N LYS A 170 14.55 17.31 -6.33
CA LYS A 170 15.92 17.69 -6.64
C LYS A 170 16.38 18.76 -5.69
N ILE A 171 17.65 18.70 -5.31
CA ILE A 171 18.30 19.81 -4.62
C ILE A 171 18.34 20.99 -5.61
N GLU A 172 17.73 22.12 -5.24
CA GLU A 172 17.87 23.35 -6.00
C GLU A 172 19.30 23.84 -5.88
N VAL A 173 20.07 23.74 -6.95
CA VAL A 173 21.40 24.38 -7.03
C VAL A 173 21.14 25.86 -7.21
N LYS A 174 21.29 26.66 -6.15
CA LYS A 174 21.36 28.11 -6.28
C LYS A 174 22.61 28.42 -7.10
N ASN A 175 22.44 28.82 -8.35
CA ASN A 175 23.52 29.41 -9.12
C ASN A 175 23.94 30.72 -8.41
N THR A 176 25.07 30.68 -7.74
CA THR A 176 25.77 31.86 -7.20
C THR A 176 26.48 32.58 -8.33
#